data_e9145b226b3b8bf57486a33e599ce034
#
_entry.id   e9145b226b3b8bf57486a33e599ce034
#
_cell.length_a   1.000
_cell.length_b   1.000
_cell.length_c   1.000
_cell.angle_alpha   90.00
_cell.angle_beta   90.00
_cell.angle_gamma   90.00
#
_symmetry.space_group_name_H-M   'P 1'
#
loop_
_entity.id
_entity.type
_entity.pdbx_description
1 polymer ?
#
loop_
_entity_poly.entity_id
_entity_poly.type
_entity_poly.pdbx_seq_one_letter_code
_entity_poly.pdbx_strand_id
1 'polypeptide(L)'
;MPDDPEASGSSLATRAAGSAAGEAPALLRGGVGLYDHTARDPVGRSAGRWAGVLGLLLVVGSTAWLVSANPSLMNGKAAGTPNQLGQPAAAAGGPEVAPGSPAAEGQQLIAGKPCGGCHVIPGVPGANGAVGPSLAGVAGRAKIAGGAVNNSGPDDLKAWIMDPPALKPGTAMPKVGLSDDEATKIAAYLETLK
;
A
#
# COMPACT_ATOMS: atom_id res chain seq x y z
N MET A 1 -16.94 2.46 -58.76
CA MET A 1 -16.06 2.47 -59.94
C MET A 1 -15.48 3.85 -60.10
N PRO A 2 -14.24 3.96 -60.43
CA PRO A 2 -13.02 3.25 -60.00
C PRO A 2 -12.11 4.24 -59.23
N ASP A 3 -10.95 4.06 -58.74
CA ASP A 3 -9.81 3.23 -59.11
C ASP A 3 -8.82 3.25 -57.93
N ASP A 4 -8.24 2.10 -57.65
CA ASP A 4 -6.92 2.03 -57.03
C ASP A 4 -5.86 2.38 -58.10
N PRO A 5 -4.68 2.85 -57.73
CA PRO A 5 -3.52 1.99 -57.89
C PRO A 5 -2.47 2.06 -56.77
N GLU A 6 -1.96 0.89 -56.45
CA GLU A 6 -0.61 0.34 -56.63
C GLU A 6 0.51 1.03 -55.83
N ALA A 7 1.02 0.25 -54.89
CA ALA A 7 2.26 -0.52 -54.98
C ALA A 7 3.55 0.29 -55.27
N SER A 8 4.41 0.28 -54.28
CA SER A 8 5.88 0.26 -54.42
C SER A 8 6.43 -0.05 -53.02
N GLY A 9 6.95 -1.16 -52.67
CA GLY A 9 8.07 -1.85 -53.33
C GLY A 9 9.38 -1.21 -52.87
N SER A 10 9.91 -1.56 -51.71
CA SER A 10 11.33 -1.37 -51.43
C SER A 10 11.86 -2.46 -50.53
N SER A 11 12.35 -3.45 -51.20
CA SER A 11 13.33 -4.42 -50.75
C SER A 11 14.62 -3.68 -50.42
N LEU A 12 15.13 -3.82 -49.20
CA LEU A 12 16.51 -3.45 -48.86
C LEU A 12 17.12 -4.53 -47.95
N ALA A 13 17.78 -5.41 -48.66
CA ALA A 13 19.20 -5.68 -48.50
C ALA A 13 19.69 -6.04 -47.10
N THR A 14 19.72 -7.32 -46.89
CA THR A 14 20.68 -8.05 -46.05
C THR A 14 22.08 -7.50 -46.28
N ARG A 15 22.64 -6.83 -45.31
CA ARG A 15 24.06 -6.49 -45.28
C ARG A 15 24.72 -7.28 -44.16
N ALA A 16 25.35 -8.34 -44.57
CA ALA A 16 26.33 -9.04 -43.77
C ALA A 16 27.45 -8.08 -43.38
N ALA A 17 27.65 -7.88 -42.13
CA ALA A 17 28.81 -7.19 -41.58
C ALA A 17 29.64 -8.19 -40.79
N GLY A 18 30.82 -8.30 -41.27
CA GLY A 18 31.91 -9.16 -40.91
C GLY A 18 32.28 -9.20 -39.44
N SER A 19 32.68 -10.37 -39.11
CA SER A 19 33.52 -10.73 -38.00
C SER A 19 34.76 -9.83 -37.94
N ALA A 20 34.81 -8.97 -36.94
CA ALA A 20 36.05 -8.38 -36.48
C ALA A 20 36.34 -8.97 -35.12
N ALA A 21 37.11 -10.04 -35.10
CA ALA A 21 37.79 -10.52 -33.92
C ALA A 21 38.79 -9.44 -33.48
N GLY A 22 38.37 -8.56 -32.60
CA GLY A 22 39.23 -7.64 -31.91
C GLY A 22 39.99 -8.38 -30.80
N GLU A 23 41.30 -8.54 -31.02
CA GLU A 23 42.21 -9.00 -29.98
C GLU A 23 42.09 -8.14 -28.74
N ALA A 24 41.70 -8.74 -27.63
CA ALA A 24 41.73 -8.11 -26.32
C ALA A 24 43.18 -7.76 -25.94
N PRO A 25 43.42 -6.56 -25.42
CA PRO A 25 44.78 -6.15 -25.06
C PRO A 25 45.33 -7.07 -23.96
N ALA A 26 46.58 -7.46 -24.15
CA ALA A 26 47.34 -8.40 -23.31
C ALA A 26 47.61 -7.93 -21.87
N LEU A 27 46.97 -6.86 -21.40
CA LEU A 27 47.21 -6.25 -20.08
C LEU A 27 46.40 -6.90 -18.93
N LEU A 28 45.52 -7.87 -19.20
CA LEU A 28 44.78 -8.60 -18.15
C LEU A 28 45.37 -9.99 -17.84
N ARG A 29 46.59 -10.29 -18.29
CA ARG A 29 47.32 -11.49 -17.93
C ARG A 29 48.24 -11.31 -16.73
N GLY A 30 48.00 -10.33 -15.87
CA GLY A 30 48.52 -10.29 -14.52
C GLY A 30 47.75 -11.31 -13.70
N GLY A 31 48.26 -12.52 -13.63
CA GLY A 31 47.68 -13.58 -12.81
C GLY A 31 47.65 -13.10 -11.35
N VAL A 32 46.44 -12.77 -10.88
CA VAL A 32 46.18 -12.87 -9.46
C VAL A 32 46.40 -14.33 -9.13
N GLY A 33 47.50 -14.62 -8.40
CA GLY A 33 47.84 -15.98 -8.01
C GLY A 33 46.62 -16.61 -7.38
N LEU A 34 46.02 -17.55 -8.11
CA LEU A 34 44.98 -18.40 -7.53
C LEU A 34 45.60 -19.06 -6.32
N TYR A 35 45.03 -18.82 -5.19
CA TYR A 35 45.32 -19.51 -3.93
C TYR A 35 45.37 -21.00 -4.23
N ASP A 36 46.55 -21.61 -4.07
CA ASP A 36 46.76 -23.03 -4.29
C ASP A 36 46.00 -23.81 -3.20
N HIS A 37 44.79 -24.24 -3.52
CA HIS A 37 43.94 -25.02 -2.61
C HIS A 37 44.51 -26.45 -2.36
N THR A 38 45.65 -26.79 -2.93
CA THR A 38 46.27 -28.10 -2.74
C THR A 38 47.28 -28.15 -1.61
N ALA A 39 47.70 -27.00 -1.05
CA ALA A 39 48.51 -26.97 0.14
C ALA A 39 47.73 -27.54 1.32
N ARG A 40 48.10 -28.74 1.73
CA ARG A 40 47.53 -29.42 2.90
C ARG A 40 48.08 -28.77 4.18
N ASP A 41 47.54 -27.62 4.57
CA ASP A 41 47.82 -27.05 5.86
C ASP A 41 46.87 -27.66 6.91
N PRO A 42 47.37 -28.49 7.82
CA PRO A 42 46.55 -29.10 8.87
C PRO A 42 45.96 -28.08 9.82
N VAL A 43 46.53 -26.87 9.89
CA VAL A 43 46.04 -25.75 10.74
C VAL A 43 44.90 -25.01 10.09
N GLY A 44 44.80 -24.92 8.75
CA GLY A 44 43.76 -24.20 8.05
C GLY A 44 42.37 -24.84 8.15
N ARG A 45 42.32 -26.17 8.33
CA ARG A 45 41.03 -26.88 8.45
C ARG A 45 40.33 -26.65 9.80
N SER A 46 41.06 -26.43 10.86
CA SER A 46 40.50 -26.14 12.17
C SER A 46 40.12 -24.68 12.28
N ALA A 47 40.90 -23.75 11.74
CA ALA A 47 40.63 -22.33 11.77
C ALA A 47 39.34 -21.95 10.98
N GLY A 48 39.16 -22.55 9.79
CA GLY A 48 37.94 -22.31 8.98
C GLY A 48 36.64 -22.81 9.63
N ARG A 49 36.73 -23.92 10.37
CA ARG A 49 35.56 -24.47 11.10
C ARG A 49 35.16 -23.60 12.29
N TRP A 50 36.14 -23.06 13.01
CA TRP A 50 35.89 -22.17 14.13
C TRP A 50 35.43 -20.79 13.70
N ALA A 51 35.93 -20.26 12.58
CA ALA A 51 35.44 -19.00 12.00
C ALA A 51 33.97 -19.08 11.59
N GLY A 52 33.53 -20.21 11.01
CA GLY A 52 32.13 -20.42 10.67
C GLY A 52 31.24 -20.52 11.91
N VAL A 53 31.67 -21.21 12.95
CA VAL A 53 30.90 -21.34 14.20
C VAL A 53 30.79 -19.99 14.91
N LEU A 54 31.90 -19.23 15.01
CA LEU A 54 31.89 -17.88 15.58
C LEU A 54 30.99 -16.92 14.80
N GLY A 55 31.05 -16.97 13.46
CA GLY A 55 30.15 -16.17 12.61
C GLY A 55 28.67 -16.50 12.84
N LEU A 56 28.35 -17.79 12.94
CA LEU A 56 26.97 -18.22 13.23
C LEU A 56 26.49 -17.78 14.62
N LEU A 57 27.34 -17.88 15.63
CA LEU A 57 27.01 -17.44 16.98
C LEU A 57 26.81 -15.93 17.08
N LEU A 58 27.59 -15.13 16.33
CA LEU A 58 27.40 -13.68 16.28
C LEU A 58 26.10 -13.30 15.58
N VAL A 59 25.73 -13.98 14.50
CA VAL A 59 24.46 -13.73 13.80
C VAL A 59 23.29 -14.13 14.68
N VAL A 60 23.30 -15.31 15.29
CA VAL A 60 22.23 -15.77 16.19
C VAL A 60 22.15 -14.92 17.45
N GLY A 61 23.30 -14.55 18.03
CA GLY A 61 23.34 -13.68 19.21
C GLY A 61 22.81 -12.27 18.93
N SER A 62 23.15 -11.69 17.78
CA SER A 62 22.69 -10.35 17.40
C SER A 62 21.17 -10.33 17.10
N THR A 63 20.64 -11.36 16.46
CA THR A 63 19.20 -11.47 16.21
C THR A 63 18.42 -11.70 17.51
N ALA A 64 18.90 -12.53 18.41
CA ALA A 64 18.30 -12.76 19.71
C ALA A 64 18.29 -11.48 20.58
N TRP A 65 19.38 -10.72 20.55
CA TRP A 65 19.46 -9.45 21.26
C TRP A 65 18.52 -8.39 20.67
N LEU A 66 18.45 -8.29 19.34
CA LEU A 66 17.53 -7.38 18.63
C LEU A 66 16.06 -7.68 18.97
N VAL A 67 15.69 -8.95 19.02
CA VAL A 67 14.33 -9.38 19.38
C VAL A 67 14.04 -9.10 20.85
N SER A 68 14.99 -9.38 21.75
CA SER A 68 14.82 -9.13 23.18
C SER A 68 14.83 -7.65 23.55
N ALA A 69 15.59 -6.83 22.81
CA ALA A 69 15.65 -5.38 23.01
C ALA A 69 14.43 -4.65 22.45
N ASN A 70 13.63 -5.30 21.61
CA ASN A 70 12.45 -4.71 20.97
C ASN A 70 11.20 -5.57 21.22
N PRO A 71 10.64 -5.56 22.44
CA PRO A 71 9.43 -6.33 22.77
C PRO A 71 8.22 -5.98 21.91
N SER A 72 8.23 -4.81 21.25
CA SER A 72 7.21 -4.41 20.28
C SER A 72 7.17 -5.29 19.03
N LEU A 73 8.27 -5.95 18.66
CA LEU A 73 8.31 -6.88 17.54
C LEU A 73 7.60 -8.21 17.85
N MET A 74 7.52 -8.59 19.14
CA MET A 74 6.85 -9.81 19.59
C MET A 74 5.35 -9.64 19.81
N ASN A 75 4.89 -8.42 20.08
CA ASN A 75 3.50 -8.17 20.46
C ASN A 75 2.57 -7.84 19.28
N GLY A 76 3.02 -7.96 18.04
CA GLY A 76 2.18 -7.71 16.85
C GLY A 76 1.51 -6.32 16.81
N LYS A 77 1.80 -5.44 17.76
CA LYS A 77 1.48 -4.02 17.66
C LYS A 77 2.48 -3.44 16.65
N ALA A 78 2.13 -3.51 15.40
CA ALA A 78 2.80 -2.76 14.37
C ALA A 78 2.83 -1.30 14.82
N ALA A 79 3.98 -0.87 15.37
CA ALA A 79 4.37 0.52 15.31
C ALA A 79 4.25 0.87 13.84
N GLY A 80 3.38 1.85 13.52
CA GLY A 80 2.93 2.12 12.17
C GLY A 80 4.03 1.90 11.15
N THR A 81 3.79 1.01 10.22
CA THR A 81 4.67 0.79 9.07
C THR A 81 5.05 2.16 8.52
N PRO A 82 6.35 2.44 8.31
CA PRO A 82 6.74 3.67 7.66
C PRO A 82 6.00 3.72 6.34
N ASN A 83 5.20 4.76 6.18
CA ASN A 83 4.36 5.06 5.05
C ASN A 83 5.07 4.71 3.75
N GLN A 84 4.50 3.78 3.00
CA GLN A 84 4.95 3.49 1.66
C GLN A 84 4.84 4.78 0.84
N LEU A 85 5.95 5.20 0.28
CA LEU A 85 6.09 6.38 -0.57
C LEU A 85 4.90 6.47 -1.55
N GLY A 86 4.01 7.43 -1.33
CA GLY A 86 2.92 7.75 -2.25
C GLY A 86 1.50 7.70 -1.70
N GLN A 87 1.26 7.26 -0.47
CA GLN A 87 -0.08 7.39 0.12
C GLN A 87 -0.22 8.75 0.82
N PRO A 88 -1.24 9.56 0.48
CA PRO A 88 -1.52 10.76 1.24
C PRO A 88 -1.78 10.39 2.70
N ALA A 89 -1.14 11.10 3.60
CA ALA A 89 -1.14 10.87 5.06
C ALA A 89 -2.54 10.95 5.73
N ALA A 90 -3.60 11.11 4.95
CA ALA A 90 -4.95 11.36 5.43
C ALA A 90 -5.67 10.14 6.04
N ALA A 91 -5.20 8.90 5.78
CA ALA A 91 -5.89 7.71 6.30
C ALA A 91 -5.38 7.21 7.66
N ALA A 92 -4.25 7.74 8.15
CA ALA A 92 -3.57 7.21 9.34
C ALA A 92 -4.04 7.82 10.69
N GLY A 93 -4.91 8.79 10.68
CA GLY A 93 -5.30 9.56 11.87
C GLY A 93 -6.80 9.53 12.14
N GLY A 94 -7.42 8.38 12.18
CA GLY A 94 -8.83 8.27 12.59
C GLY A 94 -9.01 8.41 14.10
N PRO A 95 -10.22 8.74 14.56
CA PRO A 95 -10.54 8.77 15.96
C PRO A 95 -10.37 7.38 16.58
N GLU A 96 -9.94 7.34 17.83
CA GLU A 96 -9.94 6.11 18.61
C GLU A 96 -11.39 5.77 18.96
N VAL A 97 -11.88 4.63 18.48
CA VAL A 97 -13.22 4.11 18.79
C VAL A 97 -13.12 2.94 19.75
N ALA A 98 -13.98 2.91 20.75
CA ALA A 98 -13.98 1.83 21.73
C ALA A 98 -14.30 0.49 21.05
N PRO A 99 -13.50 -0.56 21.28
CA PRO A 99 -13.77 -1.89 20.72
C PRO A 99 -15.19 -2.37 21.06
N GLY A 100 -15.91 -2.93 20.09
CA GLY A 100 -17.28 -3.42 20.24
C GLY A 100 -18.34 -2.31 20.32
N SER A 101 -17.97 -1.04 20.18
CA SER A 101 -18.96 0.05 20.06
C SER A 101 -19.62 0.06 18.67
N PRO A 102 -20.82 0.63 18.54
CA PRO A 102 -21.45 0.84 17.23
C PRO A 102 -20.56 1.59 16.25
N ALA A 103 -19.75 2.55 16.72
CA ALA A 103 -18.80 3.26 15.89
C ALA A 103 -17.67 2.36 15.39
N ALA A 104 -17.13 1.44 16.22
CA ALA A 104 -16.12 0.49 15.80
C ALA A 104 -16.65 -0.49 14.76
N GLU A 105 -17.87 -0.97 14.93
CA GLU A 105 -18.55 -1.80 13.93
C GLU A 105 -18.81 -1.01 12.64
N GLY A 106 -19.22 0.25 12.73
CA GLY A 106 -19.40 1.14 11.60
C GLY A 106 -18.12 1.37 10.81
N GLN A 107 -16.99 1.54 11.48
CA GLN A 107 -15.68 1.64 10.85
C GLN A 107 -15.34 0.40 10.03
N GLN A 108 -15.61 -0.79 10.58
CA GLN A 108 -15.38 -2.07 9.87
C GLN A 108 -16.33 -2.22 8.66
N LEU A 109 -17.60 -1.85 8.84
CA LEU A 109 -18.58 -1.87 7.75
C LEU A 109 -18.17 -0.95 6.60
N ILE A 110 -17.71 0.26 6.88
CA ILE A 110 -17.21 1.19 5.86
C ILE A 110 -16.05 0.59 5.07
N ALA A 111 -15.13 -0.11 5.73
CA ALA A 111 -14.00 -0.76 5.06
C ALA A 111 -14.44 -1.87 4.10
N GLY A 112 -15.57 -2.52 4.37
CA GLY A 112 -16.17 -3.55 3.49
C GLY A 112 -17.11 -3.01 2.42
N LYS A 113 -17.41 -1.71 2.40
CA LYS A 113 -18.33 -1.06 1.44
C LYS A 113 -17.53 -0.16 0.48
N PRO A 114 -18.09 0.24 -0.67
CA PRO A 114 -17.37 1.02 -1.68
C PRO A 114 -17.11 2.49 -1.29
N CYS A 115 -17.37 2.88 -0.06
CA CYS A 115 -17.25 4.26 0.44
C CYS A 115 -15.83 4.84 0.22
N GLY A 116 -14.81 4.05 0.55
CA GLY A 116 -13.41 4.44 0.43
C GLY A 116 -12.93 4.64 -1.00
N GLY A 117 -13.63 4.13 -2.00
CA GLY A 117 -13.33 4.34 -3.41
C GLY A 117 -13.62 5.78 -3.88
N CYS A 118 -14.53 6.47 -3.20
CA CYS A 118 -14.91 7.84 -3.52
C CYS A 118 -14.45 8.85 -2.48
N HIS A 119 -14.34 8.47 -1.21
CA HIS A 119 -14.04 9.37 -0.10
C HIS A 119 -12.70 9.05 0.57
N VAL A 120 -12.02 10.10 1.02
CA VAL A 120 -11.00 9.98 2.05
C VAL A 120 -11.70 9.87 3.40
N ILE A 121 -11.45 8.77 4.14
CA ILE A 121 -12.11 8.51 5.42
C ILE A 121 -11.04 8.27 6.48
N PRO A 122 -10.83 9.20 7.43
CA PRO A 122 -9.86 9.02 8.50
C PRO A 122 -10.11 7.71 9.26
N GLY A 123 -9.06 6.97 9.58
CA GLY A 123 -9.13 5.72 10.32
C GLY A 123 -9.55 4.49 9.51
N VAL A 124 -9.93 4.64 8.25
CA VAL A 124 -10.28 3.51 7.37
C VAL A 124 -9.15 3.27 6.37
N PRO A 125 -8.38 2.17 6.51
CA PRO A 125 -7.27 1.87 5.61
C PRO A 125 -7.72 1.74 4.15
N GLY A 126 -6.98 2.36 3.24
CA GLY A 126 -7.28 2.32 1.81
C GLY A 126 -8.42 3.24 1.34
N ALA A 127 -9.07 3.97 2.23
CA ALA A 127 -10.08 4.96 1.88
C ALA A 127 -9.44 6.28 1.43
N ASN A 128 -9.01 6.32 0.16
CA ASN A 128 -8.27 7.43 -0.44
C ASN A 128 -8.99 8.02 -1.67
N GLY A 129 -10.27 7.78 -1.82
CA GLY A 129 -11.04 8.26 -2.96
C GLY A 129 -11.09 9.78 -3.04
N ALA A 130 -11.02 10.32 -4.26
CA ALA A 130 -11.02 11.76 -4.55
C ALA A 130 -12.28 12.24 -5.31
N VAL A 131 -13.24 11.36 -5.53
CA VAL A 131 -14.49 11.68 -6.25
C VAL A 131 -15.46 12.45 -5.35
N GLY A 132 -15.57 12.01 -4.10
CA GLY A 132 -16.35 12.68 -3.07
C GLY A 132 -15.49 13.53 -2.13
N PRO A 133 -16.10 14.39 -1.31
CA PRO A 133 -15.33 15.16 -0.32
C PRO A 133 -14.71 14.26 0.74
N SER A 134 -13.58 14.71 1.32
CA SER A 134 -13.03 14.07 2.52
C SER A 134 -14.08 14.08 3.64
N LEU A 135 -14.20 12.98 4.37
CA LEU A 135 -15.09 12.85 5.52
C LEU A 135 -14.45 13.31 6.84
N ALA A 136 -13.18 13.76 6.81
CA ALA A 136 -12.59 14.42 7.97
C ALA A 136 -13.45 15.61 8.38
N GLY A 137 -13.81 15.70 9.67
CA GLY A 137 -14.63 16.77 10.21
C GLY A 137 -16.09 16.75 9.77
N VAL A 138 -16.60 15.63 9.24
CA VAL A 138 -17.99 15.56 8.73
C VAL A 138 -19.01 15.80 9.84
N ALA A 139 -18.78 15.32 11.04
CA ALA A 139 -19.68 15.53 12.19
C ALA A 139 -19.84 17.01 12.58
N GLY A 140 -18.84 17.83 12.35
CA GLY A 140 -18.87 19.26 12.65
C GLY A 140 -19.49 20.14 11.57
N ARG A 141 -19.90 19.57 10.44
CA ARG A 141 -20.50 20.34 9.35
C ARG A 141 -21.97 20.56 9.60
N ALA A 142 -22.46 21.78 9.59
CA ALA A 142 -23.88 22.07 9.71
C ALA A 142 -24.70 21.55 8.51
N LYS A 143 -24.06 21.37 7.36
CA LYS A 143 -24.67 20.83 6.13
C LYS A 143 -23.74 19.88 5.41
N ILE A 144 -24.33 18.86 4.80
CA ILE A 144 -23.69 17.86 3.97
C ILE A 144 -24.27 17.87 2.55
N ALA A 145 -23.85 16.93 1.70
CA ALA A 145 -24.36 16.80 0.33
C ALA A 145 -24.19 18.08 -0.52
N GLY A 146 -23.10 18.85 -0.29
CA GLY A 146 -22.90 20.14 -0.96
C GLY A 146 -23.90 21.20 -0.54
N GLY A 147 -24.38 21.16 0.70
CA GLY A 147 -25.32 22.11 1.28
C GLY A 147 -26.79 21.73 1.17
N ALA A 148 -27.12 20.64 0.51
CA ALA A 148 -28.50 20.23 0.25
C ALA A 148 -29.20 19.59 1.46
N VAL A 149 -28.43 18.97 2.36
CA VAL A 149 -28.95 18.26 3.53
C VAL A 149 -28.42 18.88 4.81
N ASN A 150 -29.28 19.10 5.80
CA ASN A 150 -28.82 19.50 7.14
C ASN A 150 -28.05 18.33 7.77
N ASN A 151 -27.19 18.66 8.72
CA ASN A 151 -26.42 17.67 9.48
C ASN A 151 -26.50 18.07 10.96
N SER A 152 -27.60 17.71 11.59
CA SER A 152 -27.87 18.02 13.00
C SER A 152 -27.51 16.87 13.93
N GLY A 153 -27.06 15.73 13.35
CA GLY A 153 -26.68 14.54 14.09
C GLY A 153 -26.72 13.26 13.26
N PRO A 154 -26.57 12.10 13.93
CA PRO A 154 -26.42 10.80 13.26
C PRO A 154 -27.62 10.41 12.38
N ASP A 155 -28.81 10.86 12.71
CA ASP A 155 -30.00 10.54 11.90
C ASP A 155 -29.96 11.21 10.52
N ASP A 156 -29.48 12.44 10.42
CA ASP A 156 -29.28 13.13 9.12
C ASP A 156 -28.22 12.44 8.28
N LEU A 157 -27.07 12.06 8.91
CA LEU A 157 -26.02 11.27 8.26
C LEU A 157 -26.56 9.92 7.79
N LYS A 158 -27.31 9.22 8.64
CA LYS A 158 -27.94 7.94 8.32
C LYS A 158 -28.88 8.08 7.13
N ALA A 159 -29.79 9.04 7.16
CA ALA A 159 -30.73 9.29 6.07
C ALA A 159 -29.98 9.54 4.75
N TRP A 160 -28.94 10.38 4.79
CA TRP A 160 -28.13 10.68 3.61
C TRP A 160 -27.45 9.45 3.02
N ILE A 161 -26.78 8.62 3.83
CA ILE A 161 -26.04 7.45 3.33
C ILE A 161 -26.95 6.31 2.87
N MET A 162 -28.17 6.24 3.38
CA MET A 162 -29.15 5.23 2.96
C MET A 162 -29.68 5.46 1.56
N ASP A 163 -30.04 6.70 1.24
CA ASP A 163 -30.61 7.04 -0.07
C ASP A 163 -30.21 8.46 -0.54
N PRO A 164 -28.97 8.64 -0.97
CA PRO A 164 -28.49 9.95 -1.41
C PRO A 164 -29.30 10.54 -2.56
N PRO A 165 -29.72 9.76 -3.61
CA PRO A 165 -30.51 10.29 -4.69
C PRO A 165 -31.92 10.80 -4.28
N ALA A 166 -32.51 10.21 -3.25
CA ALA A 166 -33.82 10.66 -2.74
C ALA A 166 -33.74 12.05 -2.09
N LEU A 167 -32.63 12.33 -1.38
CA LEU A 167 -32.41 13.61 -0.69
C LEU A 167 -31.79 14.68 -1.60
N LYS A 168 -31.01 14.25 -2.61
CA LYS A 168 -30.43 15.15 -3.60
C LYS A 168 -30.47 14.50 -4.98
N PRO A 169 -31.50 14.72 -5.76
CA PRO A 169 -31.55 14.26 -7.15
C PRO A 169 -30.31 14.73 -7.95
N GLY A 170 -29.75 13.84 -8.74
CA GLY A 170 -28.58 14.13 -9.54
C GLY A 170 -27.24 14.09 -8.78
N THR A 171 -27.22 13.64 -7.54
CA THR A 171 -25.95 13.40 -6.82
C THR A 171 -25.15 12.28 -7.47
N ALA A 172 -23.81 12.43 -7.47
CA ALA A 172 -22.91 11.35 -7.91
C ALA A 172 -22.77 10.22 -6.87
N MET A 173 -23.20 10.44 -5.62
CA MET A 173 -23.17 9.42 -4.58
C MET A 173 -24.31 8.41 -4.81
N PRO A 174 -24.01 7.14 -5.09
CA PRO A 174 -25.02 6.14 -5.36
C PRO A 174 -25.64 5.61 -4.07
N LYS A 175 -26.84 5.01 -4.19
CA LYS A 175 -27.40 4.16 -3.14
C LYS A 175 -26.65 2.84 -3.10
N VAL A 176 -25.98 2.54 -1.98
CA VAL A 176 -25.12 1.36 -1.82
C VAL A 176 -25.79 0.17 -1.14
N GLY A 177 -27.10 0.26 -0.88
CA GLY A 177 -27.90 -0.86 -0.34
C GLY A 177 -27.56 -1.21 1.11
N LEU A 178 -27.45 -0.20 1.97
CA LEU A 178 -27.27 -0.41 3.41
C LEU A 178 -28.56 -0.85 4.07
N SER A 179 -28.49 -1.78 5.01
CA SER A 179 -29.56 -2.03 5.96
C SER A 179 -29.66 -0.88 6.97
N ASP A 180 -30.76 -0.79 7.68
CA ASP A 180 -30.96 0.23 8.71
C ASP A 180 -29.93 0.15 9.82
N ASP A 181 -29.61 -1.07 10.28
CA ASP A 181 -28.59 -1.33 11.29
C ASP A 181 -27.19 -0.94 10.82
N GLU A 182 -26.80 -1.33 9.60
CA GLU A 182 -25.51 -0.94 9.01
C GLU A 182 -25.39 0.59 8.91
N ALA A 183 -26.44 1.26 8.43
CA ALA A 183 -26.44 2.71 8.30
C ALA A 183 -26.33 3.41 9.66
N THR A 184 -26.98 2.87 10.70
CA THR A 184 -26.90 3.39 12.07
C THR A 184 -25.46 3.29 12.59
N LYS A 185 -24.81 2.14 12.43
CA LYS A 185 -23.43 1.93 12.85
C LYS A 185 -22.44 2.80 12.09
N ILE A 186 -22.63 2.91 10.78
CA ILE A 186 -21.81 3.79 9.93
C ILE A 186 -21.99 5.25 10.34
N ALA A 187 -23.21 5.72 10.56
CA ALA A 187 -23.47 7.08 11.04
C ALA A 187 -22.81 7.34 12.40
N ALA A 188 -22.86 6.37 13.32
CA ALA A 188 -22.17 6.46 14.60
C ALA A 188 -20.66 6.62 14.45
N TYR A 189 -20.03 5.97 13.48
CA TYR A 189 -18.62 6.19 13.18
C TYR A 189 -18.37 7.58 12.60
N LEU A 190 -19.19 8.02 11.63
CA LEU A 190 -19.04 9.33 11.00
C LEU A 190 -19.17 10.47 12.01
N GLU A 191 -19.99 10.32 13.04
CA GLU A 191 -20.12 11.28 14.15
C GLU A 191 -18.85 11.43 14.99
N THR A 192 -17.93 10.48 14.94
CA THR A 192 -16.63 10.58 15.61
C THR A 192 -15.62 11.41 14.82
N LEU A 193 -15.88 11.67 13.54
CA LEU A 193 -15.01 12.42 12.62
C LEU A 193 -15.24 13.93 12.78
N LYS A 194 -14.65 14.51 13.82
CA LYS A 194 -14.75 15.95 14.16
C LYS A 194 -13.57 16.74 13.64
#